data_47dfb82a35764a12320351af8f50a3a2
#
_entry.id   47dfb82a35764a12320351af8f50a3a2
#
_cell.length_a   1.000
_cell.length_b   1.000
_cell.length_c   1.000
_cell.angle_alpha   90.00
_cell.angle_beta   90.00
_cell.angle_gamma   90.00
#
_symmetry.space_group_name_H-M   'P 1'
#
loop_
_entity.id
_entity.type
_entity.pdbx_description
1 polymer ?
#
loop_
_entity_poly.entity_id
_entity_poly.type
_entity_poly.pdbx_seq_one_letter_code
_entity_poly.pdbx_strand_id
1 'polypeptide(L)'
;MAEQTIDRRVIADCQQGDRDAFRLLFEAYKDKVFSLAVYSFGGDKSAADDVTQQIFLKLFSAIGQFRGESEFTTWLYRLVVNACTDERRRRKRLLPLGETLVMSDVSGRKPQEKQFARLEISEAVQAAIGELKPKFRLPILLKYIEGLSYEEIATVLNCSKGTVASRLNRGHSQLAKRLSYLKNQTALGD
;
A
#
# COMPACT_ATOMS: atom_id res chain seq x y z
N MET A 1 3.11 -10.40 14.67
CA MET A 1 4.50 -10.24 14.16
C MET A 1 5.05 -8.98 14.78
N ALA A 2 6.18 -9.06 15.46
CA ALA A 2 6.79 -7.89 16.11
C ALA A 2 7.11 -6.84 15.06
N GLU A 3 6.67 -5.62 15.32
CA GLU A 3 6.99 -4.45 14.52
C GLU A 3 8.51 -4.23 14.64
N GLN A 4 9.26 -4.54 13.60
CA GLN A 4 10.68 -4.21 13.53
C GLN A 4 10.79 -2.69 13.35
N THR A 5 10.74 -1.99 14.48
CA THR A 5 11.07 -0.56 14.51
C THR A 5 12.57 -0.45 14.23
N ILE A 6 12.94 0.07 13.07
CA ILE A 6 14.35 0.34 12.74
C ILE A 6 14.90 1.35 13.74
N ASP A 7 16.06 1.02 14.33
CA ASP A 7 16.77 1.90 15.25
C ASP A 7 17.12 3.21 14.52
N ARG A 8 16.98 4.32 15.23
CA ARG A 8 17.42 5.65 14.74
C ARG A 8 18.90 5.66 14.32
N ARG A 9 19.72 4.80 14.91
CA ARG A 9 21.15 4.62 14.50
C ARG A 9 21.25 4.13 13.06
N VAL A 10 20.48 3.12 12.68
CA VAL A 10 20.47 2.61 11.29
C VAL A 10 20.10 3.71 10.29
N ILE A 11 19.15 4.57 10.65
CA ILE A 11 18.76 5.71 9.81
C ILE A 11 19.92 6.71 9.70
N ALA A 12 20.60 7.02 10.82
CA ALA A 12 21.76 7.92 10.84
C ALA A 12 22.92 7.38 10.01
N ASP A 13 23.19 6.08 10.11
CA ASP A 13 24.24 5.42 9.32
C ASP A 13 23.90 5.43 7.81
N CYS A 14 22.63 5.21 7.47
CA CYS A 14 22.14 5.36 6.09
C CYS A 14 22.37 6.80 5.56
N GLN A 15 22.15 7.82 6.40
CA GLN A 15 22.38 9.22 6.03
C GLN A 15 23.87 9.53 5.75
N GLN A 16 24.77 8.78 6.37
CA GLN A 16 26.21 8.86 6.12
C GLN A 16 26.67 8.01 4.91
N GLY A 17 25.72 7.33 4.25
CA GLY A 17 25.99 6.53 3.05
C GLY A 17 26.42 5.09 3.34
N ASP A 18 26.22 4.59 4.56
CA ASP A 18 26.52 3.20 4.91
C ASP A 18 25.56 2.26 4.15
N ARG A 19 26.16 1.38 3.33
CA ARG A 19 25.43 0.42 2.48
C ARG A 19 24.84 -0.73 3.28
N ASP A 20 25.49 -1.17 4.34
CA ASP A 20 25.00 -2.27 5.18
C ASP A 20 23.80 -1.81 6.02
N ALA A 21 23.84 -0.59 6.56
CA ALA A 21 22.71 0.04 7.20
C ALA A 21 21.54 0.20 6.23
N PHE A 22 21.78 0.60 4.98
CA PHE A 22 20.72 0.69 3.97
C PHE A 22 20.13 -0.68 3.61
N ARG A 23 20.98 -1.74 3.59
CA ARG A 23 20.50 -3.12 3.39
C ARG A 23 19.57 -3.55 4.50
N LEU A 24 19.88 -3.26 5.77
CA LEU A 24 18.98 -3.53 6.90
C LEU A 24 17.65 -2.81 6.76
N LEU A 25 17.70 -1.54 6.36
CA LEU A 25 16.50 -0.74 6.11
C LEU A 25 15.66 -1.30 4.95
N PHE A 26 16.31 -1.69 3.85
CA PHE A 26 15.64 -2.34 2.71
C PHE A 26 14.93 -3.63 3.14
N GLU A 27 15.63 -4.54 3.84
CA GLU A 27 15.06 -5.80 4.31
C GLU A 27 13.86 -5.60 5.25
N ALA A 28 13.90 -4.57 6.11
CA ALA A 28 12.82 -4.26 7.03
C ALA A 28 11.55 -3.74 6.36
N TYR A 29 11.67 -3.07 5.22
CA TYR A 29 10.54 -2.36 4.60
C TYR A 29 10.14 -2.89 3.22
N LYS A 30 10.94 -3.72 2.54
CA LYS A 30 10.67 -4.18 1.17
C LYS A 30 9.27 -4.79 1.01
N ASP A 31 8.88 -5.68 1.92
CA ASP A 31 7.60 -6.39 1.84
C ASP A 31 6.41 -5.45 2.09
N LYS A 32 6.55 -4.50 3.03
CA LYS A 32 5.53 -3.48 3.31
C LYS A 32 5.35 -2.56 2.11
N VAL A 33 6.45 -2.05 1.56
CA VAL A 33 6.44 -1.17 0.38
C VAL A 33 5.85 -1.89 -0.82
N PHE A 34 6.28 -3.13 -1.08
CA PHE A 34 5.77 -3.96 -2.16
C PHE A 34 4.26 -4.24 -2.00
N SER A 35 3.82 -4.65 -0.81
CA SER A 35 2.39 -4.89 -0.54
C SER A 35 1.56 -3.65 -0.79
N LEU A 36 1.98 -2.49 -0.30
CA LEU A 36 1.28 -1.22 -0.52
C LEU A 36 1.23 -0.86 -2.02
N ALA A 37 2.30 -1.13 -2.76
CA ALA A 37 2.35 -0.95 -4.21
C ALA A 37 1.39 -1.93 -4.92
N VAL A 38 1.40 -3.22 -4.60
CA VAL A 38 0.48 -4.23 -5.17
C VAL A 38 -0.97 -3.79 -5.00
N TYR A 39 -1.38 -3.41 -3.80
CA TYR A 39 -2.73 -2.89 -3.56
C TYR A 39 -2.99 -1.57 -4.31
N SER A 40 -1.99 -0.69 -4.44
CA SER A 40 -2.14 0.57 -5.17
C SER A 40 -2.38 0.34 -6.66
N PHE A 41 -1.83 -0.72 -7.24
CA PHE A 41 -2.01 -1.09 -8.64
C PHE A 41 -3.07 -2.17 -8.89
N GLY A 42 -3.89 -2.50 -7.88
CA GLY A 42 -5.01 -3.45 -8.03
C GLY A 42 -4.56 -4.89 -8.29
N GLY A 43 -3.40 -5.30 -7.76
CA GLY A 43 -2.86 -6.65 -7.91
C GLY A 43 -1.80 -6.80 -9.02
N ASP A 44 -1.55 -5.76 -9.83
CA ASP A 44 -0.48 -5.78 -10.85
C ASP A 44 0.90 -5.83 -10.17
N LYS A 45 1.44 -7.05 -10.05
CA LYS A 45 2.73 -7.30 -9.41
C LYS A 45 3.89 -6.71 -10.19
N SER A 46 3.84 -6.72 -11.52
CA SER A 46 4.89 -6.15 -12.36
C SER A 46 5.02 -4.64 -12.14
N ALA A 47 3.86 -3.93 -12.12
CA ALA A 47 3.83 -2.52 -11.78
C ALA A 47 4.31 -2.24 -10.35
N ALA A 48 3.98 -3.14 -9.42
CA ALA A 48 4.40 -3.01 -8.03
C ALA A 48 5.91 -3.20 -7.87
N ASP A 49 6.51 -4.16 -8.56
CA ASP A 49 7.96 -4.40 -8.57
C ASP A 49 8.72 -3.18 -9.10
N ASP A 50 8.32 -2.66 -10.26
CA ASP A 50 8.95 -1.48 -10.87
C ASP A 50 8.92 -0.27 -9.94
N VAL A 51 7.75 0.00 -9.34
CA VAL A 51 7.58 1.13 -8.43
C VAL A 51 8.32 0.90 -7.12
N THR A 52 8.37 -0.33 -6.61
CA THR A 52 9.11 -0.65 -5.39
C THR A 52 10.61 -0.36 -5.59
N GLN A 53 11.19 -0.78 -6.70
CA GLN A 53 12.58 -0.44 -7.03
C GLN A 53 12.80 1.08 -7.09
N GLN A 54 11.92 1.81 -7.77
CA GLN A 54 12.01 3.27 -7.86
C GLN A 54 11.89 3.94 -6.48
N ILE A 55 11.05 3.42 -5.58
CA ILE A 55 10.90 3.93 -4.22
C ILE A 55 12.22 3.78 -3.45
N PHE A 56 12.85 2.61 -3.49
CA PHE A 56 14.12 2.39 -2.78
C PHE A 56 15.28 3.18 -3.37
N LEU A 57 15.32 3.38 -4.69
CA LEU A 57 16.29 4.29 -5.31
C LEU A 57 16.08 5.75 -4.86
N LYS A 58 14.83 6.21 -4.81
CA LYS A 58 14.49 7.52 -4.27
C LYS A 58 14.82 7.63 -2.78
N LEU A 59 14.52 6.58 -2.01
CA LEU A 59 14.85 6.52 -0.59
C LEU A 59 16.35 6.67 -0.37
N PHE A 60 17.17 5.90 -1.10
CA PHE A 60 18.62 5.97 -1.02
C PHE A 60 19.16 7.38 -1.29
N SER A 61 18.64 8.06 -2.31
CA SER A 61 19.06 9.41 -2.66
C SER A 61 18.51 10.51 -1.74
N ALA A 62 17.36 10.26 -1.09
CA ALA A 62 16.66 11.27 -0.30
C ALA A 62 16.83 11.12 1.22
N ILE A 63 17.39 9.99 1.71
CA ILE A 63 17.45 9.70 3.15
C ILE A 63 18.29 10.74 3.92
N GLY A 64 19.30 11.33 3.27
CA GLY A 64 20.05 12.44 3.84
C GLY A 64 19.23 13.70 4.12
N GLN A 65 18.04 13.83 3.52
CA GLN A 65 17.14 14.96 3.73
C GLN A 65 16.12 14.70 4.86
N PHE A 66 16.08 13.49 5.42
CA PHE A 66 15.20 13.18 6.54
C PHE A 66 15.67 13.87 7.80
N ARG A 67 14.87 14.83 8.31
CA ARG A 67 15.20 15.69 9.47
C ARG A 67 14.68 15.19 10.81
N GLY A 68 13.95 14.06 10.83
CA GLY A 68 13.34 13.56 12.06
C GLY A 68 12.15 14.37 12.58
N GLU A 69 11.58 15.25 11.75
CA GLU A 69 10.38 16.04 12.10
C GLU A 69 9.09 15.21 12.17
N SER A 70 9.15 13.97 11.70
CA SER A 70 8.10 12.95 11.81
C SER A 70 8.74 11.58 12.05
N GLU A 71 7.93 10.57 12.38
CA GLU A 71 8.42 9.20 12.36
C GLU A 71 8.93 8.83 10.96
N PHE A 72 10.01 8.03 10.91
CA PHE A 72 10.62 7.61 9.65
C PHE A 72 9.63 6.89 8.74
N THR A 73 8.78 6.04 9.33
CA THR A 73 7.71 5.31 8.62
C THR A 73 6.74 6.27 7.93
N THR A 74 6.34 7.35 8.59
CA THR A 74 5.45 8.38 8.00
C THR A 74 6.12 9.05 6.81
N TRP A 75 7.42 9.37 6.92
CA TRP A 75 8.18 9.96 5.84
C TRP A 75 8.36 8.98 4.67
N LEU A 76 8.70 7.71 4.95
CA LEU A 76 8.81 6.65 3.95
C LEU A 76 7.48 6.47 3.19
N TYR A 77 6.34 6.38 3.90
CA TYR A 77 5.04 6.20 3.24
C TYR A 77 4.63 7.40 2.39
N ARG A 78 5.11 8.61 2.68
CA ARG A 78 4.95 9.75 1.74
C ARG A 78 5.68 9.50 0.42
N LEU A 79 6.90 8.96 0.46
CA LEU A 79 7.62 8.57 -0.77
C LEU A 79 6.86 7.50 -1.54
N VAL A 80 6.36 6.47 -0.85
CA VAL A 80 5.58 5.37 -1.46
C VAL A 80 4.31 5.90 -2.14
N VAL A 81 3.49 6.68 -1.42
CA VAL A 81 2.24 7.24 -1.94
C VAL A 81 2.49 8.14 -3.14
N ASN A 82 3.51 8.99 -3.08
CA ASN A 82 3.87 9.88 -4.18
C ASN A 82 4.32 9.07 -5.40
N ALA A 83 5.22 8.10 -5.24
CA ALA A 83 5.68 7.26 -6.33
C ALA A 83 4.54 6.47 -7.00
N CYS A 84 3.67 5.83 -6.20
CA CYS A 84 2.49 5.11 -6.72
C CYS A 84 1.52 6.05 -7.45
N THR A 85 1.34 7.27 -6.94
CA THR A 85 0.45 8.26 -7.57
C THR A 85 1.01 8.74 -8.90
N ASP A 86 2.32 9.03 -8.97
CA ASP A 86 3.00 9.50 -10.17
C ASP A 86 3.01 8.43 -11.25
N GLU A 87 3.32 7.17 -10.89
CA GLU A 87 3.30 6.05 -11.82
C GLU A 87 1.89 5.79 -12.38
N ARG A 88 0.85 5.87 -11.55
CA ARG A 88 -0.54 5.77 -12.04
C ARG A 88 -0.89 6.90 -13.00
N ARG A 89 -0.44 8.12 -12.73
CA ARG A 89 -0.63 9.26 -13.65
C ARG A 89 0.11 9.05 -14.95
N ARG A 90 1.33 8.52 -14.89
CA ARG A 90 2.15 8.17 -16.06
C ARG A 90 1.45 7.13 -16.93
N ARG A 91 1.03 6.00 -16.33
CA ARG A 91 0.32 4.92 -17.02
C ARG A 91 -0.99 5.40 -17.65
N LYS A 92 -1.77 6.21 -16.92
CA LYS A 92 -3.01 6.78 -17.46
C LYS A 92 -2.78 7.66 -18.70
N ARG A 93 -1.65 8.35 -18.81
CA ARG A 93 -1.31 9.16 -19.99
C ARG A 93 -0.85 8.32 -21.19
N LEU A 94 -0.33 7.13 -20.93
CA LEU A 94 0.19 6.23 -21.98
C LEU A 94 -0.89 5.28 -22.54
N LEU A 95 -2.02 5.12 -21.84
CA LEU A 95 -3.14 4.32 -22.32
C LEU A 95 -3.99 5.14 -23.30
N PRO A 96 -4.36 4.56 -24.48
CA PRO A 96 -5.35 5.15 -25.37
C PRO A 96 -6.67 5.38 -24.64
N LEU A 97 -7.41 6.43 -24.99
CA LEU A 97 -8.74 6.73 -24.46
C LEU A 97 -9.67 5.52 -24.71
N GLY A 98 -9.94 4.73 -23.64
CA GLY A 98 -10.90 3.61 -23.73
C GLY A 98 -10.49 2.31 -23.03
N GLU A 99 -9.21 2.08 -22.72
CA GLU A 99 -8.81 0.86 -22.04
C GLU A 99 -8.82 1.05 -20.50
N THR A 100 -9.77 0.37 -19.87
CA THR A 100 -9.78 0.17 -18.42
C THR A 100 -8.65 -0.80 -18.08
N LEU A 101 -7.79 -0.45 -17.12
CA LEU A 101 -6.77 -1.37 -16.59
C LEU A 101 -7.46 -2.64 -16.09
N VAL A 102 -7.36 -3.69 -16.89
CA VAL A 102 -7.87 -5.02 -16.54
C VAL A 102 -6.98 -5.54 -15.42
N MET A 103 -7.60 -5.98 -14.33
CA MET A 103 -6.94 -6.65 -13.22
C MET A 103 -6.29 -7.93 -13.75
N SER A 104 -4.98 -8.06 -13.56
CA SER A 104 -4.26 -9.30 -13.87
C SER A 104 -4.75 -10.40 -12.94
N ASP A 105 -5.15 -11.51 -13.53
CA ASP A 105 -5.56 -12.73 -12.86
C ASP A 105 -4.43 -13.23 -11.92
N VAL A 106 -4.70 -13.28 -10.63
CA VAL A 106 -3.81 -13.93 -9.67
C VAL A 106 -4.21 -15.41 -9.61
N SER A 107 -3.85 -16.15 -10.65
CA SER A 107 -4.04 -17.59 -10.68
C SER A 107 -2.73 -18.31 -10.35
N GLY A 108 -2.72 -19.07 -9.29
CA GLY A 108 -1.65 -20.03 -9.06
C GLY A 108 -1.45 -20.50 -7.64
N ARG A 109 -2.26 -21.45 -7.18
CA ARG A 109 -1.94 -22.66 -6.39
C ARG A 109 -3.23 -23.24 -5.84
N LYS A 110 -3.45 -24.55 -6.05
CA LYS A 110 -4.58 -25.31 -5.48
C LYS A 110 -4.28 -25.63 -4.00
N PRO A 111 -5.01 -25.07 -3.04
CA PRO A 111 -4.99 -25.44 -1.65
C PRO A 111 -6.28 -26.16 -1.21
N GLN A 112 -6.22 -26.88 -0.06
CA GLN A 112 -7.35 -27.59 0.55
C GLN A 112 -8.56 -26.66 0.84
N GLU A 113 -9.79 -27.17 0.83
CA GLU A 113 -11.06 -26.43 0.81
C GLU A 113 -11.18 -25.24 1.77
N LYS A 114 -10.71 -25.34 3.01
CA LYS A 114 -10.72 -24.22 3.98
C LYS A 114 -9.70 -23.11 3.66
N GLN A 115 -8.61 -23.44 2.97
CA GLN A 115 -7.67 -22.45 2.45
C GLN A 115 -8.21 -21.78 1.19
N PHE A 116 -9.01 -22.49 0.39
CA PHE A 116 -9.68 -21.96 -0.80
C PHE A 116 -10.62 -20.81 -0.43
N ALA A 117 -11.53 -21.00 0.50
CA ALA A 117 -12.48 -19.96 0.93
C ALA A 117 -11.76 -18.70 1.48
N ARG A 118 -10.66 -18.87 2.22
CA ARG A 118 -9.86 -17.73 2.71
C ARG A 118 -9.11 -17.02 1.59
N LEU A 119 -8.64 -17.73 0.58
CA LEU A 119 -7.98 -17.15 -0.59
C LEU A 119 -8.98 -16.39 -1.45
N GLU A 120 -10.15 -16.97 -1.73
CA GLU A 120 -11.23 -16.32 -2.48
C GLU A 120 -11.69 -15.02 -1.80
N ILE A 121 -11.85 -15.02 -0.47
CA ILE A 121 -12.18 -13.81 0.29
C ILE A 121 -11.04 -12.78 0.19
N SER A 122 -9.78 -13.22 0.30
CA SER A 122 -8.63 -12.33 0.19
C SER A 122 -8.54 -11.68 -1.18
N GLU A 123 -8.73 -12.46 -2.25
CA GLU A 123 -8.74 -11.99 -3.62
C GLU A 123 -9.91 -11.02 -3.87
N ALA A 124 -11.10 -11.36 -3.40
CA ALA A 124 -12.27 -10.50 -3.51
C ALA A 124 -12.08 -9.15 -2.80
N VAL A 125 -11.48 -9.16 -1.58
CA VAL A 125 -11.15 -7.94 -0.84
C VAL A 125 -10.10 -7.12 -1.58
N GLN A 126 -9.04 -7.77 -2.10
CA GLN A 126 -8.00 -7.10 -2.86
C GLN A 126 -8.55 -6.45 -4.14
N ALA A 127 -9.41 -7.18 -4.86
CA ALA A 127 -10.11 -6.67 -6.02
C ALA A 127 -10.98 -5.44 -5.66
N ALA A 128 -11.81 -5.57 -4.63
CA ALA A 128 -12.69 -4.48 -4.19
C ALA A 128 -11.91 -3.23 -3.77
N ILE A 129 -10.76 -3.39 -3.10
CA ILE A 129 -9.84 -2.29 -2.78
C ILE A 129 -9.25 -1.71 -4.07
N GLY A 130 -8.87 -2.56 -5.02
CA GLY A 130 -8.34 -2.17 -6.33
C GLY A 130 -9.28 -1.27 -7.13
N GLU A 131 -10.59 -1.45 -7.01
CA GLU A 131 -11.62 -0.65 -7.69
C GLU A 131 -11.91 0.70 -7.02
N LEU A 132 -11.48 0.90 -5.77
CA LEU A 132 -11.67 2.18 -5.12
C LEU A 132 -10.89 3.29 -5.85
N LYS A 133 -11.49 4.49 -5.92
CA LYS A 133 -10.74 5.67 -6.35
C LYS A 133 -9.53 5.89 -5.43
N PRO A 134 -8.36 6.32 -5.93
CA PRO A 134 -7.13 6.46 -5.13
C PRO A 134 -7.32 7.24 -3.83
N LYS A 135 -8.12 8.30 -3.85
CA LYS A 135 -8.42 9.13 -2.68
C LYS A 135 -9.13 8.38 -1.53
N PHE A 136 -9.77 7.25 -1.80
CA PHE A 136 -10.42 6.39 -0.79
C PHE A 136 -9.57 5.16 -0.49
N ARG A 137 -8.87 4.63 -1.49
CA ARG A 137 -8.01 3.46 -1.37
C ARG A 137 -6.83 3.72 -0.43
N LEU A 138 -6.05 4.80 -0.68
CA LEU A 138 -4.84 5.09 0.08
C LEU A 138 -5.08 5.23 1.59
N PRO A 139 -6.07 5.98 2.08
CA PRO A 139 -6.36 6.02 3.52
C PRO A 139 -6.67 4.64 4.11
N ILE A 140 -7.39 3.77 3.37
CA ILE A 140 -7.70 2.41 3.81
C ILE A 140 -6.42 1.57 3.93
N LEU A 141 -5.56 1.59 2.93
CA LEU A 141 -4.29 0.85 2.96
C LEU A 141 -3.41 1.31 4.14
N LEU A 142 -3.22 2.62 4.28
CA LEU A 142 -2.42 3.19 5.36
C LEU A 142 -3.00 2.87 6.75
N LYS A 143 -4.33 2.82 6.90
CA LYS A 143 -4.98 2.52 8.18
C LYS A 143 -4.92 1.04 8.54
N TYR A 144 -5.26 0.15 7.60
CA TYR A 144 -5.52 -1.26 7.91
C TYR A 144 -4.35 -2.20 7.58
N ILE A 145 -3.47 -1.81 6.66
CA ILE A 145 -2.27 -2.59 6.32
C ILE A 145 -1.08 -2.08 7.11
N GLU A 146 -0.91 -0.74 7.17
CA GLU A 146 0.25 -0.12 7.82
C GLU A 146 -0.01 0.32 9.26
N GLY A 147 -1.25 0.26 9.74
CA GLY A 147 -1.61 0.56 11.12
C GLY A 147 -1.56 2.03 11.52
N LEU A 148 -1.39 2.96 10.57
CA LEU A 148 -1.19 4.37 10.86
C LEU A 148 -2.40 5.00 11.56
N SER A 149 -2.12 5.96 12.45
CA SER A 149 -3.12 6.85 13.05
C SER A 149 -3.71 7.82 12.00
N TYR A 150 -4.82 8.46 12.32
CA TYR A 150 -5.42 9.45 11.43
C TYR A 150 -4.51 10.67 11.23
N GLU A 151 -3.73 11.03 12.24
CA GLU A 151 -2.74 12.10 12.23
C GLU A 151 -1.60 11.79 11.25
N GLU A 152 -1.04 10.59 11.34
CA GLU A 152 0.03 10.14 10.44
C GLU A 152 -0.47 10.02 9.00
N ILE A 153 -1.67 9.46 8.77
CA ILE A 153 -2.30 9.41 7.45
C ILE A 153 -2.50 10.83 6.89
N ALA A 154 -2.95 11.77 7.71
CA ALA A 154 -3.11 13.17 7.31
C ALA A 154 -1.78 13.79 6.87
N THR A 155 -0.70 13.49 7.59
CA THR A 155 0.68 13.90 7.24
C THR A 155 1.13 13.24 5.94
N VAL A 156 0.96 11.91 5.80
CA VAL A 156 1.33 11.15 4.58
C VAL A 156 0.59 11.67 3.34
N LEU A 157 -0.71 11.94 3.46
CA LEU A 157 -1.57 12.35 2.34
C LEU A 157 -1.65 13.88 2.17
N ASN A 158 -0.93 14.64 2.97
CA ASN A 158 -0.94 16.11 3.00
C ASN A 158 -2.37 16.68 2.99
N CYS A 159 -3.18 16.28 3.98
CA CYS A 159 -4.56 16.72 4.13
C CYS A 159 -4.97 16.79 5.61
N SER A 160 -6.15 17.36 5.92
CA SER A 160 -6.63 17.43 7.30
C SER A 160 -7.08 16.06 7.83
N LYS A 161 -7.02 15.86 9.14
CA LYS A 161 -7.58 14.67 9.85
C LYS A 161 -9.06 14.45 9.53
N GLY A 162 -9.86 15.51 9.45
CA GLY A 162 -11.26 15.43 9.04
C GLY A 162 -11.43 14.91 7.61
N THR A 163 -10.51 15.28 6.70
CA THR A 163 -10.46 14.74 5.34
C THR A 163 -10.15 13.24 5.34
N VAL A 164 -9.21 12.78 6.17
CA VAL A 164 -8.90 11.35 6.34
C VAL A 164 -10.14 10.59 6.81
N ALA A 165 -10.79 11.06 7.89
CA ALA A 165 -11.99 10.43 8.44
C ALA A 165 -13.11 10.31 7.39
N SER A 166 -13.38 11.39 6.65
CA SER A 166 -14.42 11.38 5.62
C SER A 166 -14.08 10.44 4.44
N ARG A 167 -12.79 10.37 4.05
CA ARG A 167 -12.33 9.45 3.00
C ARG A 167 -12.41 8.00 3.42
N LEU A 168 -12.04 7.67 4.65
CA LEU A 168 -12.16 6.32 5.24
C LEU A 168 -13.64 5.91 5.27
N ASN A 169 -14.53 6.74 5.79
CA ASN A 169 -15.96 6.43 5.87
C ASN A 169 -16.56 6.14 4.49
N ARG A 170 -16.25 6.97 3.49
CA ARG A 170 -16.71 6.74 2.10
C ARG A 170 -16.09 5.49 1.48
N GLY A 171 -14.81 5.20 1.78
CA GLY A 171 -14.14 3.98 1.34
C GLY A 171 -14.78 2.73 1.92
N HIS A 172 -15.06 2.71 3.23
CA HIS A 172 -15.78 1.62 3.90
C HIS A 172 -17.18 1.39 3.29
N SER A 173 -17.94 2.47 3.07
CA SER A 173 -19.26 2.36 2.46
C SER A 173 -19.19 1.74 1.06
N GLN A 174 -18.18 2.07 0.25
CA GLN A 174 -17.99 1.49 -1.07
C GLN A 174 -17.56 0.01 -0.98
N LEU A 175 -16.65 -0.34 -0.07
CA LEU A 175 -16.24 -1.72 0.15
C LEU A 175 -17.38 -2.58 0.66
N ALA A 176 -18.17 -2.08 1.63
CA ALA A 176 -19.33 -2.80 2.15
C ALA A 176 -20.35 -3.14 1.06
N LYS A 177 -20.58 -2.22 0.10
CA LYS A 177 -21.46 -2.47 -1.05
C LYS A 177 -20.90 -3.55 -1.98
N ARG A 178 -19.58 -3.48 -2.29
CA ARG A 178 -18.92 -4.43 -3.19
C ARG A 178 -18.83 -5.84 -2.61
N LEU A 179 -18.62 -5.93 -1.29
CA LEU A 179 -18.42 -7.20 -0.59
C LEU A 179 -19.70 -7.73 0.07
N SER A 180 -20.87 -7.13 -0.21
CA SER A 180 -22.14 -7.54 0.40
C SER A 180 -22.51 -8.99 0.11
N TYR A 181 -22.13 -9.52 -1.05
CA TYR A 181 -22.38 -10.92 -1.42
C TYR A 181 -21.58 -11.93 -0.56
N LEU A 182 -20.42 -11.55 -0.03
CA LEU A 182 -19.62 -12.43 0.85
C LEU A 182 -20.30 -12.66 2.21
N LYS A 183 -21.12 -11.71 2.69
CA LYS A 183 -21.88 -11.88 3.93
C LYS A 183 -22.89 -13.03 3.86
N ASN A 184 -23.44 -13.27 2.68
CA ASN A 184 -24.42 -14.34 2.47
C ASN A 184 -23.75 -15.72 2.36
N GLN A 185 -22.48 -15.79 1.96
CA GLN A 185 -21.74 -17.05 1.89
C GLN A 185 -21.25 -17.52 3.25
N THR A 186 -20.89 -16.60 4.16
CA THR A 186 -20.47 -16.94 5.53
C THR A 186 -21.65 -17.29 6.45
N ALA A 187 -22.87 -16.85 6.13
CA ALA A 187 -24.08 -17.16 6.90
C ALA A 187 -24.72 -18.52 6.56
N LEU A 188 -24.25 -19.21 5.52
CA LEU A 188 -24.73 -20.54 5.08
C LEU A 188 -23.79 -21.70 5.51
N GLY A 189 -22.77 -21.40 6.30
CA GLY A 189 -21.74 -22.35 6.74
C GLY A 189 -21.68 -22.64 8.26
N ASP A 190 -22.73 -22.25 9.02
CA ASP A 190 -22.92 -22.63 10.44
C ASP A 190 -24.02 -23.66 10.60
#